data_e07d10b7dd1da627c4dcaa4081e41547
#
_entry.id   e07d10b7dd1da627c4dcaa4081e41547
#
_cell.length_a   1.000
_cell.length_b   1.000
_cell.length_c   1.000
_cell.angle_alpha   90.00
_cell.angle_beta   90.00
_cell.angle_gamma   90.00
#
_symmetry.space_group_name_H-M   'P 1'
#
loop_
_entity.id
_entity.type
_entity.pdbx_description
1 polymer ?
#
loop_
_entity_poly.entity_id
_entity_poly.type
_entity_poly.pdbx_seq_one_letter_code
_entity_poly.pdbx_strand_id
1 'polypeptide(L)'
;MSQIKVARYSGVKYEFVDGYARVPVLEGEFDQAHFAHCALQPGCSITPEVYSVTEHNQLFIFTKGKGYVTTPRQAWNIREPGVFVPEFDAERFTITCSADSKQPLEFLHIITELSDYDKTCLVESRMVLPRFRGISEGWTYDEDFKDNDTTTSIMLLEHRNLGRLSMGCVRGTGPIEIGQHIHNELAQWYFPLPGSEFIYTAGGEEVKMTGGDLYFLSLIH
;
A
#
# COMPACT_ATOMS: atom_id res chain seq x y z
N MET A 1 6.03 8.40 -24.76
CA MET A 1 5.08 8.50 -23.62
C MET A 1 5.91 8.44 -22.36
N SER A 2 5.54 9.17 -21.30
CA SER A 2 6.24 9.08 -20.01
C SER A 2 6.17 7.63 -19.48
N GLN A 3 7.31 7.12 -19.00
CA GLN A 3 7.39 5.80 -18.40
C GLN A 3 6.90 5.83 -16.94
N ILE A 4 6.92 7.00 -16.32
CA ILE A 4 6.46 7.23 -14.96
C ILE A 4 5.06 7.84 -15.01
N LYS A 5 4.07 7.11 -14.50
CA LYS A 5 2.70 7.62 -14.32
C LYS A 5 2.52 8.07 -12.89
N VAL A 6 1.91 9.22 -12.69
CA VAL A 6 1.82 9.87 -11.38
C VAL A 6 0.39 10.31 -11.07
N ALA A 7 -0.14 9.84 -9.95
CA ALA A 7 -1.30 10.43 -9.30
C ALA A 7 -0.83 11.31 -8.14
N ARG A 8 -1.02 12.63 -8.27
CA ARG A 8 -0.60 13.60 -7.25
C ARG A 8 -1.59 13.67 -6.10
N TYR A 9 -1.10 13.54 -4.88
CA TYR A 9 -1.93 13.69 -3.68
C TYR A 9 -2.59 15.08 -3.58
N SER A 10 -1.93 16.13 -4.07
CA SER A 10 -2.51 17.47 -4.14
C SER A 10 -3.77 17.58 -5.02
N GLY A 11 -3.97 16.62 -5.91
CA GLY A 11 -5.19 16.48 -6.72
C GLY A 11 -6.30 15.68 -6.06
N VAL A 12 -6.02 14.98 -4.96
CA VAL A 12 -7.00 14.16 -4.22
C VAL A 12 -7.95 15.09 -3.45
N LYS A 13 -9.23 15.05 -3.80
CA LYS A 13 -10.28 15.80 -3.11
C LYS A 13 -11.24 14.81 -2.47
N TYR A 14 -11.25 14.79 -1.15
CA TYR A 14 -12.17 13.94 -0.39
C TYR A 14 -13.57 14.57 -0.33
N GLU A 15 -14.50 14.00 -1.05
CA GLU A 15 -15.93 14.28 -0.94
C GLU A 15 -16.56 13.21 -0.04
N PHE A 16 -16.85 13.59 1.20
CA PHE A 16 -17.35 12.66 2.19
C PHE A 16 -18.85 12.42 2.03
N VAL A 17 -19.23 11.15 1.93
CA VAL A 17 -20.59 10.66 2.04
C VAL A 17 -20.67 9.75 3.26
N ASP A 18 -21.54 10.04 4.19
CA ASP A 18 -21.65 9.30 5.46
C ASP A 18 -20.32 9.13 6.20
N GLY A 19 -19.44 10.15 6.09
CA GLY A 19 -18.12 10.15 6.74
C GLY A 19 -17.04 9.35 6.04
N TYR A 20 -17.28 8.81 4.86
CA TYR A 20 -16.32 8.11 4.02
C TYR A 20 -16.11 8.80 2.68
N ALA A 21 -14.87 8.86 2.23
CA ALA A 21 -14.51 9.33 0.90
C ALA A 21 -13.58 8.31 0.22
N ARG A 22 -13.78 8.12 -1.09
CA ARG A 22 -12.96 7.24 -1.94
C ARG A 22 -12.67 7.93 -3.26
N VAL A 23 -11.40 8.07 -3.59
CA VAL A 23 -10.92 8.74 -4.81
C VAL A 23 -10.04 7.75 -5.58
N PRO A 24 -10.54 7.13 -6.66
CA PRO A 24 -9.75 6.28 -7.53
C PRO A 24 -8.57 7.05 -8.14
N VAL A 25 -7.43 6.40 -8.31
CA VAL A 25 -6.22 6.97 -8.88
C VAL A 25 -5.53 5.98 -9.81
N LEU A 26 -4.80 6.47 -10.82
CA LEU A 26 -4.14 5.67 -11.86
C LEU A 26 -5.09 4.71 -12.58
N GLU A 27 -6.35 5.11 -12.77
CA GLU A 27 -7.34 4.29 -13.47
C GLU A 27 -6.92 4.06 -14.93
N GLY A 28 -6.99 2.80 -15.36
CA GLY A 28 -6.64 2.40 -16.73
C GLY A 28 -5.14 2.36 -17.04
N GLU A 29 -4.26 2.65 -16.09
CA GLU A 29 -2.82 2.58 -16.30
C GLU A 29 -2.27 1.14 -16.16
N PHE A 30 -2.99 0.28 -15.42
CA PHE A 30 -2.67 -1.13 -15.28
C PHE A 30 -3.94 -1.93 -14.95
N ASP A 31 -4.34 -2.82 -15.84
CA ASP A 31 -5.63 -3.51 -15.78
C ASP A 31 -5.77 -4.47 -14.57
N GLN A 32 -4.65 -5.00 -14.06
CA GLN A 32 -4.64 -6.00 -13.00
C GLN A 32 -4.52 -5.42 -11.58
N ALA A 33 -4.45 -4.10 -11.42
CA ALA A 33 -4.40 -3.47 -10.11
C ALA A 33 -5.15 -2.14 -10.08
N HIS A 34 -5.97 -1.96 -9.05
CA HIS A 34 -6.80 -0.78 -8.84
C HIS A 34 -6.46 -0.13 -7.52
N PHE A 35 -6.33 1.18 -7.54
CA PHE A 35 -5.90 1.99 -6.40
C PHE A 35 -6.93 3.07 -6.08
N ALA A 36 -7.15 3.32 -4.80
CA ALA A 36 -7.94 4.47 -4.38
C ALA A 36 -7.39 5.07 -3.08
N HIS A 37 -7.26 6.38 -3.05
CA HIS A 37 -7.13 7.13 -1.81
C HIS A 37 -8.46 7.12 -1.09
N CYS A 38 -8.44 6.74 0.17
CA CYS A 38 -9.62 6.68 1.02
C CYS A 38 -9.41 7.48 2.30
N ALA A 39 -10.50 8.01 2.84
CA ALA A 39 -10.50 8.71 4.11
C ALA A 39 -11.78 8.45 4.89
N LEU A 40 -11.65 8.28 6.21
CA LEU A 40 -12.75 8.17 7.16
C LEU A 40 -12.71 9.31 8.16
N GLN A 41 -13.82 10.02 8.34
CA GLN A 41 -13.95 11.04 9.38
C GLN A 41 -13.92 10.41 10.79
N PRO A 42 -13.45 11.14 11.81
CA PRO A 42 -13.47 10.67 13.19
C PRO A 42 -14.85 10.16 13.62
N GLY A 43 -14.86 8.96 14.22
CA GLY A 43 -16.07 8.28 14.67
C GLY A 43 -16.83 7.50 13.58
N CYS A 44 -16.38 7.58 12.32
CA CYS A 44 -17.02 6.87 11.20
C CYS A 44 -16.34 5.52 10.92
N SER A 45 -17.09 4.62 10.30
CA SER A 45 -16.65 3.27 9.96
C SER A 45 -17.13 2.87 8.57
N ILE A 46 -16.37 1.97 7.93
CA ILE A 46 -16.81 1.25 6.72
C ILE A 46 -16.66 -0.25 6.92
N THR A 47 -17.49 -0.99 6.22
CA THR A 47 -17.36 -2.45 6.06
C THR A 47 -17.10 -2.73 4.58
N PRO A 48 -15.83 -2.82 4.16
CA PRO A 48 -15.50 -3.08 2.76
C PRO A 48 -16.00 -4.44 2.31
N GLU A 49 -16.16 -4.60 1.00
CA GLU A 49 -16.43 -5.89 0.38
C GLU A 49 -15.31 -6.88 0.69
N VAL A 50 -15.66 -8.14 0.87
CA VAL A 50 -14.71 -9.25 1.04
C VAL A 50 -14.69 -10.05 -0.25
N TYR A 51 -13.49 -10.23 -0.80
CA TYR A 51 -13.29 -10.98 -2.04
C TYR A 51 -12.97 -12.44 -1.77
N SER A 52 -13.38 -13.28 -2.71
CA SER A 52 -13.01 -14.68 -2.73
C SER A 52 -11.55 -14.87 -3.16
N VAL A 53 -10.92 -15.92 -2.65
CA VAL A 53 -9.58 -16.38 -3.09
C VAL A 53 -9.54 -16.71 -4.59
N THR A 54 -10.69 -16.85 -5.23
CA THR A 54 -10.78 -17.09 -6.68
C THR A 54 -10.87 -15.81 -7.51
N GLU A 55 -10.99 -14.64 -6.87
CA GLU A 55 -11.27 -13.37 -7.54
C GLU A 55 -10.11 -12.39 -7.39
N HIS A 56 -9.97 -11.77 -6.23
CA HIS A 56 -9.08 -10.64 -6.00
C HIS A 56 -8.34 -10.72 -4.68
N ASN A 57 -7.10 -10.24 -4.67
CA ASN A 57 -6.47 -9.76 -3.45
C ASN A 57 -6.95 -8.35 -3.15
N GLN A 58 -7.02 -8.00 -1.87
CA GLN A 58 -7.13 -6.60 -1.45
C GLN A 58 -6.25 -6.32 -0.24
N LEU A 59 -5.79 -5.10 -0.14
CA LEU A 59 -5.02 -4.63 1.01
C LEU A 59 -5.22 -3.12 1.24
N PHE A 60 -4.94 -2.69 2.45
CA PHE A 60 -5.12 -1.33 2.92
C PHE A 60 -3.82 -0.83 3.52
N ILE A 61 -3.26 0.27 2.98
CA ILE A 61 -2.07 0.93 3.53
C ILE A 61 -2.53 2.15 4.31
N PHE A 62 -2.50 2.07 5.63
CA PHE A 62 -2.84 3.20 6.49
C PHE A 62 -1.67 4.17 6.58
N THR A 63 -1.96 5.48 6.50
CA THR A 63 -0.93 6.51 6.40
C THR A 63 -1.07 7.63 7.41
N LYS A 64 -2.28 8.04 7.74
CA LYS A 64 -2.58 9.14 8.68
C LYS A 64 -3.79 8.83 9.53
N GLY A 65 -3.90 9.53 10.65
CA GLY A 65 -5.01 9.39 11.58
C GLY A 65 -4.82 8.23 12.53
N LYS A 66 -5.86 7.97 13.33
CA LYS A 66 -5.92 6.87 14.30
C LYS A 66 -7.20 6.08 14.07
N GLY A 67 -7.13 4.79 14.27
CA GLY A 67 -8.28 3.94 14.09
C GLY A 67 -8.00 2.50 14.49
N TYR A 68 -8.85 1.64 14.03
CA TYR A 68 -8.71 0.21 14.24
C TYR A 68 -9.43 -0.57 13.13
N VAL A 69 -8.97 -1.79 12.90
CA VAL A 69 -9.66 -2.78 12.08
C VAL A 69 -10.21 -3.85 13.00
N THR A 70 -11.44 -4.28 12.77
CA THR A 70 -12.07 -5.38 13.49
C THR A 70 -12.59 -6.43 12.54
N THR A 71 -12.48 -7.69 12.96
CA THR A 71 -13.19 -8.85 12.42
C THR A 71 -14.05 -9.45 13.53
N PRO A 72 -14.89 -10.46 13.28
CA PRO A 72 -15.61 -11.16 14.35
C PRO A 72 -14.71 -11.78 15.42
N ARG A 73 -13.41 -11.97 15.15
CA ARG A 73 -12.48 -12.70 16.02
C ARG A 73 -11.34 -11.83 16.59
N GLN A 74 -10.98 -10.75 15.94
CA GLN A 74 -9.77 -9.98 16.23
C GLN A 74 -9.96 -8.48 16.02
N ALA A 75 -9.11 -7.68 16.68
CA ALA A 75 -9.02 -6.24 16.48
C ALA A 75 -7.56 -5.80 16.44
N TRP A 76 -7.24 -4.85 15.56
CA TRP A 76 -5.92 -4.24 15.42
C TRP A 76 -6.04 -2.73 15.51
N ASN A 77 -5.25 -2.12 16.39
CA ASN A 77 -5.17 -0.67 16.47
C ASN A 77 -4.23 -0.13 15.38
N ILE A 78 -4.68 0.90 14.70
CA ILE A 78 -3.89 1.67 13.74
C ILE A 78 -3.30 2.87 14.48
N ARG A 79 -2.01 2.81 14.81
CA ARG A 79 -1.28 3.85 15.55
C ARG A 79 -0.07 4.40 14.78
N GLU A 80 0.34 3.72 13.74
CA GLU A 80 1.43 4.04 12.84
C GLU A 80 1.04 3.64 11.40
N PRO A 81 1.77 4.07 10.38
CA PRO A 81 1.59 3.55 9.04
C PRO A 81 1.80 2.03 9.02
N GLY A 82 0.94 1.34 8.30
CA GLY A 82 0.95 -0.13 8.28
C GLY A 82 0.01 -0.68 7.23
N VAL A 83 0.08 -1.98 7.03
CA VAL A 83 -0.68 -2.71 6.03
C VAL A 83 -1.63 -3.69 6.69
N PHE A 84 -2.88 -3.69 6.24
CA PHE A 84 -3.87 -4.70 6.58
C PHE A 84 -4.25 -5.50 5.33
N VAL A 85 -4.21 -6.83 5.46
CA VAL A 85 -4.69 -7.78 4.46
C VAL A 85 -5.82 -8.58 5.10
N PRO A 86 -7.06 -8.48 4.60
CA PRO A 86 -8.17 -9.27 5.10
C PRO A 86 -8.02 -10.75 4.74
N GLU A 87 -8.77 -11.59 5.42
CA GLU A 87 -8.94 -13.00 5.06
C GLU A 87 -9.88 -13.10 3.85
N PHE A 88 -9.52 -13.96 2.89
CA PHE A 88 -10.43 -14.32 1.79
C PHE A 88 -11.66 -15.05 2.29
N ASP A 89 -12.76 -14.86 1.61
CA ASP A 89 -14.03 -15.53 1.92
C ASP A 89 -14.49 -15.37 3.39
N ALA A 90 -13.98 -14.34 4.07
CA ALA A 90 -14.33 -14.03 5.45
C ALA A 90 -15.76 -13.52 5.55
N GLU A 91 -16.34 -13.60 6.75
CA GLU A 91 -17.69 -13.07 6.99
C GLU A 91 -17.74 -11.56 6.76
N ARG A 92 -16.81 -10.81 7.38
CA ARG A 92 -16.68 -9.35 7.26
C ARG A 92 -15.45 -8.83 8.02
N PHE A 93 -15.08 -7.62 7.70
CA PHE A 93 -14.21 -6.78 8.55
C PHE A 93 -14.68 -5.31 8.50
N THR A 94 -14.33 -4.54 9.50
CA THR A 94 -14.71 -3.13 9.61
C THR A 94 -13.47 -2.28 9.87
N ILE A 95 -13.33 -1.18 9.15
CA ILE A 95 -12.30 -0.16 9.38
C ILE A 95 -12.99 1.02 10.05
N THR A 96 -12.48 1.44 11.19
CA THR A 96 -13.04 2.55 11.97
C THR A 96 -12.00 3.61 12.24
N CYS A 97 -12.32 4.87 11.97
CA CYS A 97 -11.57 6.01 12.47
C CYS A 97 -11.96 6.27 13.93
N SER A 98 -10.99 6.31 14.83
CA SER A 98 -11.25 6.61 16.25
C SER A 98 -11.92 7.96 16.43
N ALA A 99 -12.92 8.04 17.31
CA ALA A 99 -13.65 9.29 17.56
C ALA A 99 -12.77 10.40 18.14
N ASP A 100 -11.66 10.04 18.81
CA ASP A 100 -10.65 10.96 19.36
C ASP A 100 -9.55 11.31 18.36
N SER A 101 -9.60 10.78 17.13
CA SER A 101 -8.64 11.15 16.08
C SER A 101 -8.80 12.63 15.72
N LYS A 102 -7.68 13.35 15.68
CA LYS A 102 -7.68 14.79 15.34
C LYS A 102 -7.81 15.07 13.84
N GLN A 103 -7.71 14.03 13.04
CA GLN A 103 -7.76 14.09 11.58
C GLN A 103 -8.38 12.80 11.03
N PRO A 104 -8.89 12.82 9.80
CA PRO A 104 -9.39 11.61 9.16
C PRO A 104 -8.35 10.48 9.17
N LEU A 105 -8.83 9.23 9.23
CA LEU A 105 -8.02 8.04 8.97
C LEU A 105 -7.87 7.91 7.45
N GLU A 106 -6.67 8.19 6.95
CA GLU A 106 -6.36 8.08 5.52
C GLU A 106 -5.64 6.77 5.22
N PHE A 107 -6.02 6.15 4.10
CA PHE A 107 -5.40 4.94 3.62
C PHE A 107 -5.49 4.80 2.10
N LEU A 108 -4.55 4.06 1.52
CA LEU A 108 -4.63 3.59 0.14
C LEU A 108 -5.29 2.20 0.15
N HIS A 109 -6.37 2.05 -0.61
CA HIS A 109 -7.01 0.76 -0.88
C HIS A 109 -6.51 0.22 -2.20
N ILE A 110 -6.00 -0.99 -2.20
CA ILE A 110 -5.44 -1.67 -3.37
C ILE A 110 -6.22 -2.97 -3.59
N ILE A 111 -6.63 -3.19 -4.82
CA ILE A 111 -7.27 -4.44 -5.27
C ILE A 111 -6.45 -4.96 -6.45
N THR A 112 -6.06 -6.24 -6.42
CA THR A 112 -5.33 -6.88 -7.52
C THR A 112 -6.03 -8.16 -7.96
N GLU A 113 -6.04 -8.41 -9.28
CA GLU A 113 -6.52 -9.67 -9.83
C GLU A 113 -5.61 -10.84 -9.46
N LEU A 114 -6.19 -12.00 -9.24
CA LEU A 114 -5.48 -13.25 -8.95
C LEU A 114 -5.32 -14.10 -10.21
N SER A 115 -4.09 -14.26 -10.65
CA SER A 115 -3.74 -15.24 -11.68
C SER A 115 -3.66 -16.67 -11.10
N ASP A 116 -3.55 -17.67 -11.97
CA ASP A 116 -3.34 -19.05 -11.53
C ASP A 116 -2.03 -19.24 -10.78
N TYR A 117 -0.99 -18.46 -11.12
CA TYR A 117 0.25 -18.43 -10.36
C TYR A 117 0.04 -17.88 -8.94
N ASP A 118 -0.76 -16.80 -8.79
CA ASP A 118 -1.08 -16.24 -7.48
C ASP A 118 -1.82 -17.26 -6.61
N LYS A 119 -2.80 -17.97 -7.17
CA LYS A 119 -3.55 -19.02 -6.48
C LYS A 119 -2.64 -20.16 -6.03
N THR A 120 -1.67 -20.55 -6.87
CA THR A 120 -0.66 -21.55 -6.50
C THR A 120 0.20 -21.05 -5.32
N CYS A 121 0.69 -19.82 -5.38
CA CYS A 121 1.45 -19.22 -4.28
C CYS A 121 0.64 -19.18 -2.98
N LEU A 122 -0.63 -18.81 -3.03
CA LEU A 122 -1.51 -18.75 -1.85
C LEU A 122 -1.72 -20.13 -1.21
N VAL A 123 -1.80 -21.20 -1.98
CA VAL A 123 -1.88 -22.58 -1.48
C VAL A 123 -0.56 -23.00 -0.80
N GLU A 124 0.56 -22.63 -1.38
CA GLU A 124 1.90 -22.97 -0.86
C GLU A 124 2.33 -22.06 0.31
N SER A 125 1.78 -20.86 0.37
CA SER A 125 2.07 -19.86 1.39
C SER A 125 1.61 -20.35 2.77
N ARG A 126 2.36 -19.95 3.78
CA ARG A 126 1.98 -20.14 5.19
C ARG A 126 1.57 -18.83 5.85
N MET A 127 1.24 -17.82 5.06
CA MET A 127 0.75 -16.56 5.58
C MET A 127 -0.59 -16.74 6.28
N VAL A 128 -0.67 -16.32 7.52
CA VAL A 128 -1.93 -16.33 8.28
C VAL A 128 -2.68 -15.03 7.98
N LEU A 129 -3.91 -15.16 7.53
CA LEU A 129 -4.86 -14.06 7.33
C LEU A 129 -6.02 -14.14 8.34
N PRO A 130 -6.66 -13.02 8.68
CA PRO A 130 -6.28 -11.64 8.32
C PRO A 130 -4.97 -11.22 8.99
N ARG A 131 -4.23 -10.29 8.38
CA ARG A 131 -2.94 -9.84 8.88
C ARG A 131 -2.87 -8.32 8.93
N PHE A 132 -2.45 -7.79 10.06
CA PHE A 132 -2.01 -6.40 10.20
C PHE A 132 -0.51 -6.38 10.49
N ARG A 133 0.23 -5.50 9.83
CA ARG A 133 1.64 -5.25 10.10
C ARG A 133 1.91 -3.75 10.04
N GLY A 134 2.27 -3.17 11.17
CA GLY A 134 2.83 -1.83 11.25
C GLY A 134 4.25 -1.79 10.67
N ILE A 135 4.73 -0.61 10.28
CA ILE A 135 6.10 -0.48 9.75
C ILE A 135 7.13 -0.92 10.81
N SER A 136 6.88 -0.64 12.09
CA SER A 136 7.77 -1.04 13.19
C SER A 136 7.83 -2.56 13.42
N GLU A 137 6.87 -3.32 12.88
CA GLU A 137 6.78 -4.78 13.01
C GLU A 137 7.39 -5.52 11.80
N GLY A 138 7.77 -4.77 10.74
CA GLY A 138 8.46 -5.34 9.59
C GLY A 138 9.88 -5.76 9.93
N TRP A 139 10.38 -6.82 9.29
CA TRP A 139 11.77 -7.21 9.44
C TRP A 139 12.67 -6.45 8.47
N THR A 140 13.88 -6.11 8.90
CA THR A 140 14.85 -5.35 8.11
C THR A 140 15.74 -6.28 7.29
N TYR A 141 16.18 -5.79 6.13
CA TYR A 141 17.09 -6.49 5.25
C TYR A 141 17.99 -5.49 4.51
N ASP A 142 19.13 -5.97 4.06
CA ASP A 142 20.10 -5.19 3.30
C ASP A 142 19.90 -5.36 1.80
N GLU A 143 20.26 -4.33 1.04
CA GLU A 143 20.21 -4.32 -0.42
C GLU A 143 21.52 -3.73 -0.97
N ASP A 144 22.08 -4.36 -2.02
CA ASP A 144 23.40 -4.03 -2.55
C ASP A 144 23.46 -2.67 -3.28
N PHE A 145 22.31 -2.14 -3.69
CA PHE A 145 22.21 -0.91 -4.49
C PHE A 145 21.99 0.36 -3.65
N LYS A 146 22.14 0.28 -2.35
CA LYS A 146 21.97 1.42 -1.43
C LYS A 146 22.94 1.34 -0.25
N ASP A 147 23.15 2.47 0.41
CA ASP A 147 23.87 2.53 1.67
C ASP A 147 22.97 2.08 2.84
N ASN A 148 23.21 0.89 3.37
CA ASN A 148 22.46 0.30 4.46
C ASN A 148 22.75 0.95 5.82
N ASP A 149 23.78 1.78 5.95
CA ASP A 149 24.06 2.55 7.17
C ASP A 149 23.14 3.78 7.30
N THR A 150 22.74 4.36 6.16
CA THR A 150 21.89 5.56 6.11
C THR A 150 20.43 5.26 5.73
N THR A 151 20.16 4.08 5.20
CA THR A 151 18.82 3.63 4.82
C THR A 151 18.48 2.29 5.43
N THR A 152 17.19 2.09 5.70
CA THR A 152 16.69 0.81 6.22
C THR A 152 15.58 0.30 5.29
N SER A 153 15.76 -0.89 4.72
CA SER A 153 14.69 -1.62 4.05
C SER A 153 13.92 -2.47 5.05
N ILE A 154 12.61 -2.40 4.97
CA ILE A 154 11.67 -3.05 5.89
C ILE A 154 10.68 -3.86 5.04
N MET A 155 10.61 -5.17 5.26
CA MET A 155 9.67 -6.05 4.58
C MET A 155 8.31 -6.04 5.30
N LEU A 156 7.25 -5.70 4.57
CA LEU A 156 5.87 -5.66 5.07
C LEU A 156 5.06 -6.87 4.57
N LEU A 157 5.20 -7.20 3.29
CA LEU A 157 4.59 -8.40 2.69
C LEU A 157 5.66 -9.15 1.91
N GLU A 158 5.99 -10.34 2.37
CA GLU A 158 7.04 -11.17 1.80
C GLU A 158 6.65 -11.71 0.42
N HIS A 159 7.67 -11.95 -0.42
CA HIS A 159 7.48 -12.55 -1.73
C HIS A 159 6.72 -13.87 -1.65
N ARG A 160 5.79 -14.10 -2.57
CA ARG A 160 4.95 -15.28 -2.71
C ARG A 160 3.93 -15.51 -1.59
N ASN A 161 3.93 -14.71 -0.53
CA ASN A 161 2.95 -14.88 0.54
C ASN A 161 1.54 -14.42 0.14
N LEU A 162 1.46 -13.40 -0.72
CA LEU A 162 0.20 -12.90 -1.28
C LEU A 162 0.25 -12.94 -2.82
N GLY A 163 0.58 -14.10 -3.38
CA GLY A 163 0.78 -14.28 -4.81
C GLY A 163 2.00 -13.50 -5.31
N ARG A 164 1.84 -12.80 -6.43
CA ARG A 164 2.86 -11.90 -7.02
C ARG A 164 3.08 -10.63 -6.22
N LEU A 165 2.12 -10.26 -5.38
CA LEU A 165 2.18 -9.02 -4.62
C LEU A 165 3.17 -9.15 -3.45
N SER A 166 4.16 -8.28 -3.43
CA SER A 166 5.06 -8.09 -2.29
C SER A 166 5.18 -6.61 -1.96
N MET A 167 5.56 -6.26 -0.75
CA MET A 167 5.67 -4.88 -0.31
C MET A 167 6.82 -4.69 0.66
N GLY A 168 7.72 -3.80 0.31
CA GLY A 168 8.74 -3.25 1.19
C GLY A 168 8.50 -1.78 1.47
N CYS A 169 9.16 -1.28 2.51
CA CYS A 169 9.26 0.14 2.84
C CYS A 169 10.73 0.49 3.00
N VAL A 170 11.18 1.59 2.40
CA VAL A 170 12.51 2.14 2.61
C VAL A 170 12.40 3.38 3.48
N ARG A 171 13.19 3.43 4.54
CA ARG A 171 13.33 4.59 5.43
C ARG A 171 14.74 5.14 5.32
N GLY A 172 14.86 6.45 5.18
CA GLY A 172 16.14 7.14 5.24
C GLY A 172 15.96 8.58 5.71
N THR A 173 17.01 9.22 6.18
CA THR A 173 16.99 10.59 6.68
C THR A 173 18.19 11.37 6.17
N GLY A 174 17.94 12.54 5.61
CA GLY A 174 18.95 13.42 5.05
C GLY A 174 19.18 13.23 3.55
N PRO A 175 20.23 13.83 2.99
CA PRO A 175 20.60 13.63 1.60
C PRO A 175 21.18 12.23 1.42
N ILE A 176 20.35 11.32 0.90
CA ILE A 176 20.69 9.93 0.60
C ILE A 176 20.38 9.64 -0.86
N GLU A 177 21.10 8.69 -1.44
CA GLU A 177 20.89 8.20 -2.79
C GLU A 177 20.66 6.69 -2.75
N ILE A 178 19.65 6.23 -3.50
CA ILE A 178 19.44 4.82 -3.80
C ILE A 178 19.96 4.60 -5.21
N GLY A 179 20.94 3.72 -5.36
CA GLY A 179 21.59 3.45 -6.63
C GLY A 179 20.61 2.95 -7.70
N GLN A 180 20.90 3.27 -8.94
CA GLN A 180 20.11 2.78 -10.08
C GLN A 180 20.24 1.27 -10.20
N HIS A 181 19.11 0.61 -10.35
CA HIS A 181 19.03 -0.83 -10.55
C HIS A 181 17.85 -1.17 -11.47
N ILE A 182 17.85 -2.36 -12.01
CA ILE A 182 16.85 -2.80 -13.00
C ILE A 182 16.05 -3.97 -12.43
N HIS A 183 14.73 -3.90 -12.59
CA HIS A 183 13.82 -5.02 -12.34
C HIS A 183 13.24 -5.49 -13.68
N ASN A 184 13.64 -6.67 -14.12
CA ASN A 184 13.33 -7.15 -15.48
C ASN A 184 11.87 -7.56 -15.71
N GLU A 185 11.10 -7.87 -14.64
CA GLU A 185 9.76 -8.46 -14.77
C GLU A 185 8.76 -7.95 -13.72
N LEU A 186 9.00 -6.77 -13.13
CA LEU A 186 8.15 -6.24 -12.09
C LEU A 186 7.42 -4.97 -12.54
N ALA A 187 6.09 -4.97 -12.44
CA ALA A 187 5.34 -3.73 -12.35
C ALA A 187 5.51 -3.16 -10.94
N GLN A 188 5.89 -1.90 -10.83
CA GLN A 188 6.21 -1.28 -9.56
C GLN A 188 5.34 -0.07 -9.28
N TRP A 189 4.89 0.04 -8.04
CA TRP A 189 4.24 1.23 -7.50
C TRP A 189 5.02 1.74 -6.30
N TYR A 190 5.21 3.04 -6.26
CA TYR A 190 5.84 3.72 -5.15
C TYR A 190 4.83 4.66 -4.50
N PHE A 191 4.71 4.54 -3.20
CA PHE A 191 3.79 5.32 -2.39
C PHE A 191 4.54 6.01 -1.24
N PRO A 192 5.09 7.22 -1.46
CA PRO A 192 5.75 7.98 -0.41
C PRO A 192 4.82 8.22 0.77
N LEU A 193 5.25 7.86 1.96
CA LEU A 193 4.50 8.13 3.18
C LEU A 193 4.50 9.63 3.51
N PRO A 194 3.54 10.12 4.31
CA PRO A 194 3.50 11.53 4.73
C PRO A 194 4.84 12.01 5.30
N GLY A 195 5.29 13.16 4.83
CA GLY A 195 6.58 13.74 5.20
C GLY A 195 7.77 13.31 4.33
N SER A 196 7.57 12.37 3.40
CA SER A 196 8.61 12.00 2.44
C SER A 196 8.70 13.01 1.31
N GLU A 197 9.94 13.29 0.87
CA GLU A 197 10.24 14.08 -0.32
C GLU A 197 11.52 13.54 -0.94
N PHE A 198 11.51 13.20 -2.24
CA PHE A 198 12.68 12.75 -2.98
C PHE A 198 12.50 12.94 -4.49
N ILE A 199 13.58 12.78 -5.26
CA ILE A 199 13.54 12.71 -6.72
C ILE A 199 13.62 11.25 -7.12
N TYR A 200 12.68 10.81 -7.95
CA TYR A 200 12.69 9.50 -8.56
C TYR A 200 13.13 9.61 -10.02
N THR A 201 14.08 8.78 -10.41
CA THR A 201 14.62 8.76 -11.78
C THR A 201 14.40 7.39 -12.41
N ALA A 202 13.76 7.32 -13.55
CA ALA A 202 13.61 6.11 -14.35
C ALA A 202 13.58 6.43 -15.84
N GLY A 203 14.29 5.63 -16.66
CA GLY A 203 14.29 5.77 -18.11
C GLY A 203 14.74 7.15 -18.60
N GLY A 204 15.57 7.85 -17.85
CA GLY A 204 16.02 9.22 -18.15
C GLY A 204 15.03 10.32 -17.79
N GLU A 205 13.88 9.97 -17.19
CA GLU A 205 12.90 10.90 -16.65
C GLU A 205 13.14 11.11 -15.15
N GLU A 206 13.01 12.35 -14.68
CA GLU A 206 13.07 12.69 -13.25
C GLU A 206 11.73 13.24 -12.79
N VAL A 207 11.26 12.76 -11.65
CA VAL A 207 9.99 13.20 -11.06
C VAL A 207 10.19 13.47 -9.57
N LYS A 208 9.86 14.68 -9.13
CA LYS A 208 9.80 15.00 -7.70
C LYS A 208 8.60 14.29 -7.07
N MET A 209 8.86 13.56 -5.99
CA MET A 209 7.90 12.76 -5.23
C MET A 209 7.66 13.38 -3.85
N THR A 210 6.40 13.44 -3.45
CA THR A 210 5.98 13.95 -2.14
C THR A 210 5.00 12.99 -1.46
N GLY A 211 4.90 13.10 -0.14
CA GLY A 211 4.08 12.20 0.66
C GLY A 211 2.62 12.14 0.20
N GLY A 212 2.13 10.93 -0.04
CA GLY A 212 0.79 10.64 -0.51
C GLY A 212 0.63 10.52 -2.04
N ASP A 213 1.63 10.93 -2.84
CA ASP A 213 1.62 10.68 -4.28
C ASP A 213 1.66 9.16 -4.55
N LEU A 214 1.07 8.70 -5.64
CA LEU A 214 1.20 7.33 -6.10
C LEU A 214 1.82 7.30 -7.49
N TYR A 215 2.84 6.48 -7.65
CA TYR A 215 3.57 6.32 -8.91
C TYR A 215 3.45 4.91 -9.43
N PHE A 216 3.32 4.82 -10.71
CA PHE A 216 3.42 3.58 -11.44
C PHE A 216 4.59 3.66 -12.42
N LEU A 217 5.47 2.69 -12.35
CA LEU A 217 6.52 2.45 -13.34
C LEU A 217 6.09 1.25 -14.16
N SER A 218 5.74 1.50 -15.43
CA SER A 218 5.40 0.42 -16.34
C SER A 218 6.64 -0.41 -16.66
N LEU A 219 6.45 -1.70 -16.91
CA LEU A 219 7.48 -2.57 -17.46
C LEU A 219 8.05 -1.91 -18.72
N ILE A 220 9.35 -1.65 -18.71
CA ILE A 220 10.06 -1.21 -19.91
C ILE A 220 10.41 -2.49 -20.68
N HIS A 221 9.82 -2.62 -21.83
CA HIS A 221 10.20 -3.64 -22.81
C HIS A 221 11.36 -3.15 -23.66
#